data_4eadcf5763a0fb8ccea1fd7cada8c34a
#
_entry.id   4eadcf5763a0fb8ccea1fd7cada8c34a
#
_cell.length_a   1.000
_cell.length_b   1.000
_cell.length_c   1.000
_cell.angle_alpha   90.00
_cell.angle_beta   90.00
_cell.angle_gamma   90.00
#
_symmetry.space_group_name_H-M   'P 1'
#
loop_
_entity.id
_entity.type
_entity.pdbx_description
1 polymer ?
#
loop_
_entity_poly.entity_id
_entity_poly.type
_entity_poly.pdbx_seq_one_letter_code
_entity_poly.pdbx_strand_id
1 'polypeptide(L)'
;MNIAKQINFFKILLAACVLLPFVLNSHALKEAIQSTERSSENALRDQYRNPYETLTFFGIESDMSVIELSPGGGWYTEILANYIHKPGRLVAAHYNPKSERAYFRRSRAAYDKKLASSEMYKHVEVVDLYGELAQPNSIDAAITFRNLHNWLGPNMDTIFANTYKALKPGGIFGVVEHRANKGATMEVMKSSGYVSEEHAIEIANKHGFKLVARSEINANPKDTKDYKDGVWTLPPSLRLKDVDQEKYLAIGESDRMTLLFKKPIQ
;
A
#
# COMPACT_ATOMS: atom_id res chain seq x y z
N MET A 1 2.02 51.47 24.57
CA MET A 1 2.35 50.10 25.03
C MET A 1 1.53 49.13 24.18
N ASN A 2 2.02 48.91 23.12
CA ASN A 2 2.47 47.75 22.37
C ASN A 2 1.35 46.75 21.90
N ILE A 3 0.50 47.23 20.98
CA ILE A 3 -0.41 46.37 20.18
C ILE A 3 0.40 45.48 19.22
N ALA A 4 1.58 45.91 18.77
CA ALA A 4 2.43 45.15 17.86
C ALA A 4 3.04 43.87 18.47
N LYS A 5 3.22 43.79 19.81
CA LYS A 5 3.73 42.55 20.46
C LYS A 5 2.68 41.48 20.65
N GLN A 6 1.39 41.80 20.71
CA GLN A 6 0.31 40.82 20.84
C GLN A 6 0.03 40.09 19.50
N ILE A 7 0.19 40.77 18.37
CA ILE A 7 -0.06 40.15 17.04
C ILE A 7 0.98 39.08 16.70
N ASN A 8 2.24 39.28 17.13
CA ASN A 8 3.29 38.26 16.90
C ASN A 8 3.15 37.02 17.79
N PHE A 9 2.61 37.17 19.01
CA PHE A 9 2.39 36.04 19.91
C PHE A 9 1.27 35.14 19.40
N PHE A 10 0.20 35.70 18.80
CA PHE A 10 -0.89 34.96 18.24
C PHE A 10 -0.51 34.18 16.94
N LYS A 11 0.35 34.76 16.10
CA LYS A 11 0.89 34.11 14.90
C LYS A 11 1.83 32.94 15.22
N ILE A 12 2.63 33.04 16.28
CA ILE A 12 3.52 31.98 16.76
C ILE A 12 2.71 30.83 17.38
N LEU A 13 1.63 31.16 18.11
CA LEU A 13 0.75 30.12 18.70
C LEU A 13 -0.03 29.35 17.65
N LEU A 14 -0.48 30.01 16.56
CA LEU A 14 -1.20 29.36 15.46
C LEU A 14 -0.28 28.42 14.65
N ALA A 15 0.98 28.81 14.43
CA ALA A 15 1.96 27.96 13.74
C ALA A 15 2.36 26.74 14.59
N ALA A 16 2.47 26.89 15.91
CA ALA A 16 2.76 25.78 16.82
C ALA A 16 1.62 24.77 16.89
N CYS A 17 0.34 25.20 16.86
CA CYS A 17 -0.81 24.30 16.89
C CYS A 17 -0.97 23.45 15.63
N VAL A 18 -0.51 23.91 14.46
CA VAL A 18 -0.59 23.15 13.19
C VAL A 18 0.56 22.15 13.06
N LEU A 19 1.71 22.40 13.66
CA LEU A 19 2.87 21.51 13.57
C LEU A 19 2.84 20.36 14.60
N LEU A 20 2.20 20.56 15.75
CA LEU A 20 2.13 19.55 16.81
C LEU A 20 1.50 18.21 16.38
N PRO A 21 0.33 18.15 15.73
CA PRO A 21 -0.25 16.87 15.30
C PRO A 21 0.59 16.16 14.24
N PHE A 22 1.23 16.89 13.34
CA PHE A 22 2.12 16.32 12.32
C PHE A 22 3.36 15.66 12.93
N VAL A 23 3.97 16.28 13.95
CA VAL A 23 5.14 15.73 14.65
C VAL A 23 4.74 14.46 15.44
N LEU A 24 3.61 14.47 16.12
CA LEU A 24 3.11 13.32 16.89
C LEU A 24 2.79 12.12 15.98
N ASN A 25 2.13 12.35 14.86
CA ASN A 25 1.80 11.31 13.88
C ASN A 25 3.06 10.70 13.23
N SER A 26 4.03 11.54 12.90
CA SER A 26 5.33 11.13 12.37
C SER A 26 6.10 10.24 13.36
N HIS A 27 6.04 10.53 14.66
CA HIS A 27 6.67 9.73 15.71
C HIS A 27 5.96 8.37 15.85
N ALA A 28 4.63 8.37 15.93
CA ALA A 28 3.84 7.16 16.05
C ALA A 28 4.03 6.19 14.87
N LEU A 29 4.15 6.70 13.64
CA LEU A 29 4.44 5.87 12.47
C LEU A 29 5.82 5.22 12.55
N LYS A 30 6.84 5.96 13.00
CA LYS A 30 8.19 5.39 13.21
C LYS A 30 8.19 4.30 14.27
N GLU A 31 7.49 4.50 15.37
CA GLU A 31 7.33 3.50 16.43
C GLU A 31 6.64 2.23 15.90
N ALA A 32 5.57 2.37 15.12
CA ALA A 32 4.87 1.25 14.50
C ALA A 32 5.76 0.45 13.54
N ILE A 33 6.63 1.15 12.76
CA ILE A 33 7.60 0.50 11.87
C ILE A 33 8.70 -0.22 12.67
N GLN A 34 9.14 0.33 13.78
CA GLN A 34 10.19 -0.22 14.64
C GLN A 34 9.67 -1.19 15.70
N SER A 35 8.36 -1.48 15.72
CA SER A 35 7.74 -2.34 16.70
C SER A 35 8.38 -3.73 16.73
N THR A 36 8.71 -4.21 17.94
CA THR A 36 9.23 -5.55 18.18
C THR A 36 8.18 -6.65 17.95
N GLU A 37 6.91 -6.30 17.79
CA GLU A 37 5.85 -7.24 17.41
C GLU A 37 5.85 -7.58 15.91
N ARG A 38 6.59 -6.82 15.11
CA ARG A 38 6.83 -7.16 13.70
C ARG A 38 7.81 -8.33 13.59
N SER A 39 7.59 -9.20 12.61
CA SER A 39 8.57 -10.27 12.35
C SER A 39 9.90 -9.67 11.86
N SER A 40 11.01 -10.19 12.38
CA SER A 40 12.35 -9.75 11.99
C SER A 40 12.62 -9.94 10.50
N GLU A 41 12.10 -11.01 9.90
CA GLU A 41 12.17 -11.28 8.46
C GLU A 41 11.50 -10.16 7.64
N ASN A 42 10.35 -9.67 8.08
CA ASN A 42 9.67 -8.56 7.42
C ASN A 42 10.41 -7.22 7.63
N ALA A 43 10.93 -6.97 8.83
CA ALA A 43 11.66 -5.74 9.13
C ALA A 43 12.96 -5.61 8.31
N LEU A 44 13.68 -6.72 8.05
CA LEU A 44 14.85 -6.72 7.17
C LEU A 44 14.58 -6.22 5.75
N ARG A 45 13.33 -6.23 5.32
CA ARG A 45 12.92 -5.79 3.98
C ARG A 45 12.51 -4.31 3.92
N ASP A 46 12.51 -3.60 5.04
CA ASP A 46 12.17 -2.17 5.10
C ASP A 46 13.08 -1.34 4.20
N GLN A 47 14.36 -1.71 4.09
CA GLN A 47 15.35 -1.07 3.21
C GLN A 47 14.99 -1.07 1.72
N TYR A 48 14.13 -2.01 1.28
CA TYR A 48 13.64 -2.10 -0.10
C TYR A 48 12.24 -1.53 -0.27
N ARG A 49 11.51 -1.30 0.83
CA ARG A 49 10.08 -0.96 0.81
C ARG A 49 9.76 0.42 1.35
N ASN A 50 10.76 1.07 1.99
CA ASN A 50 10.69 2.44 2.46
C ASN A 50 9.32 2.76 3.12
N PRO A 51 8.89 1.97 4.15
CA PRO A 51 7.52 2.06 4.68
C PRO A 51 7.18 3.43 5.24
N TYR A 52 8.13 4.09 5.91
CA TYR A 52 7.92 5.41 6.46
C TYR A 52 7.64 6.45 5.38
N GLU A 53 8.52 6.52 4.38
CA GLU A 53 8.42 7.45 3.26
C GLU A 53 7.17 7.16 2.42
N THR A 54 6.86 5.89 2.19
CA THR A 54 5.70 5.46 1.40
C THR A 54 4.38 5.82 2.07
N LEU A 55 4.20 5.49 3.36
CA LEU A 55 2.98 5.80 4.09
C LEU A 55 2.82 7.31 4.34
N THR A 56 3.94 8.02 4.56
CA THR A 56 3.96 9.48 4.64
C THR A 56 3.58 10.13 3.30
N PHE A 57 4.10 9.64 2.18
CA PHE A 57 3.73 10.11 0.84
C PHE A 57 2.25 9.89 0.54
N PHE A 58 1.67 8.79 0.99
CA PHE A 58 0.23 8.55 0.88
C PHE A 58 -0.60 9.39 1.86
N GLY A 59 0.02 10.00 2.86
CA GLY A 59 -0.67 10.81 3.87
C GLY A 59 -1.52 9.94 4.82
N ILE A 60 -1.06 8.72 5.14
CA ILE A 60 -1.75 7.84 6.08
C ILE A 60 -1.54 8.35 7.50
N GLU A 61 -2.64 8.56 8.23
CA GLU A 61 -2.64 8.99 9.62
C GLU A 61 -3.32 7.96 10.53
N SER A 62 -2.97 7.96 11.82
CA SER A 62 -3.33 6.89 12.75
C SER A 62 -4.82 6.81 13.08
N ASP A 63 -5.56 7.88 12.85
CA ASP A 63 -7.01 8.00 13.10
C ASP A 63 -7.87 7.79 11.85
N MET A 64 -7.25 7.48 10.70
CA MET A 64 -7.96 7.23 9.45
C MET A 64 -8.63 5.85 9.42
N SER A 65 -9.72 5.73 8.67
CA SER A 65 -10.27 4.45 8.21
C SER A 65 -9.54 4.03 6.93
N VAL A 66 -8.72 2.98 7.02
CA VAL A 66 -7.83 2.51 5.94
C VAL A 66 -8.23 1.12 5.47
N ILE A 67 -8.25 0.91 4.15
CA ILE A 67 -8.34 -0.43 3.54
C ILE A 67 -6.97 -0.81 2.96
N GLU A 68 -6.42 -1.94 3.41
CA GLU A 68 -5.32 -2.63 2.74
C GLU A 68 -5.88 -3.66 1.75
N LEU A 69 -5.71 -3.41 0.44
CA LEU A 69 -6.18 -4.30 -0.62
C LEU A 69 -5.15 -5.39 -0.91
N SER A 70 -5.55 -6.65 -0.79
CA SER A 70 -4.69 -7.84 -0.95
C SER A 70 -3.42 -7.79 -0.09
N PRO A 71 -3.55 -7.83 1.24
CA PRO A 71 -2.40 -7.75 2.17
C PRO A 71 -1.38 -8.91 1.98
N GLY A 72 -1.75 -9.97 1.26
CA GLY A 72 -0.91 -11.15 1.07
C GLY A 72 -0.58 -11.82 2.40
N GLY A 73 0.71 -11.92 2.74
CA GLY A 73 1.16 -12.41 4.05
C GLY A 73 1.14 -11.35 5.17
N GLY A 74 0.59 -10.15 4.94
CA GLY A 74 0.41 -9.12 5.96
C GLY A 74 1.65 -8.31 6.31
N TRP A 75 2.52 -8.04 5.33
CA TRP A 75 3.74 -7.26 5.58
C TRP A 75 3.42 -5.83 6.04
N TYR A 76 2.55 -5.12 5.30
CA TYR A 76 2.08 -3.79 5.71
C TYR A 76 1.06 -3.87 6.84
N THR A 77 0.28 -4.95 6.94
CA THR A 77 -0.64 -5.17 8.06
C THR A 77 0.09 -5.13 9.41
N GLU A 78 1.33 -5.63 9.51
CA GLU A 78 2.15 -5.53 10.73
C GLU A 78 2.39 -4.07 11.16
N ILE A 79 2.62 -3.18 10.21
CA ILE A 79 2.83 -1.76 10.47
C ILE A 79 1.51 -1.07 10.76
N LEU A 80 0.51 -1.29 9.90
CA LEU A 80 -0.79 -0.62 9.98
C LEU A 80 -1.55 -1.00 11.24
N ALA A 81 -1.48 -2.27 11.69
CA ALA A 81 -2.13 -2.72 12.91
C ALA A 81 -1.52 -2.08 14.17
N ASN A 82 -0.22 -1.75 14.15
CA ASN A 82 0.43 -0.99 15.21
C ASN A 82 0.18 0.51 15.13
N TYR A 83 -0.16 1.03 13.93
CA TYR A 83 -0.27 2.46 13.68
C TYR A 83 -1.71 2.98 13.75
N ILE A 84 -2.67 2.24 13.13
CA ILE A 84 -4.07 2.65 13.06
C ILE A 84 -4.78 2.24 14.35
N HIS A 85 -5.36 3.20 15.05
CA HIS A 85 -6.12 2.97 16.27
C HIS A 85 -7.26 3.98 16.39
N LYS A 86 -8.21 3.67 17.28
CA LYS A 86 -9.44 4.46 17.44
C LYS A 86 -9.17 5.97 17.50
N PRO A 87 -9.97 6.78 16.75
CA PRO A 87 -11.19 6.41 16.03
C PRO A 87 -10.99 5.74 14.67
N GLY A 88 -9.73 5.56 14.21
CA GLY A 88 -9.41 4.92 12.94
C GLY A 88 -9.83 3.43 12.89
N ARG A 89 -9.90 2.90 11.67
CA ARG A 89 -10.23 1.50 11.36
C ARG A 89 -9.22 0.93 10.38
N LEU A 90 -8.81 -0.30 10.58
CA LEU A 90 -8.02 -1.06 9.60
C LEU A 90 -8.87 -2.20 9.04
N VAL A 91 -9.13 -2.16 7.74
CA VAL A 91 -9.82 -3.19 6.97
C VAL A 91 -8.85 -3.86 6.03
N ALA A 92 -8.73 -5.17 6.09
CA ALA A 92 -7.93 -5.99 5.19
C ALA A 92 -8.85 -6.66 4.16
N ALA A 93 -8.79 -6.24 2.90
CA ALA A 93 -9.55 -6.87 1.83
C ALA A 93 -8.75 -8.05 1.25
N HIS A 94 -9.13 -9.26 1.64
CA HIS A 94 -8.43 -10.49 1.29
C HIS A 94 -9.32 -11.44 0.48
N TYR A 95 -8.76 -12.52 -0.03
CA TYR A 95 -9.50 -13.54 -0.76
C TYR A 95 -10.58 -14.20 0.09
N ASN A 96 -11.67 -14.62 -0.57
CA ASN A 96 -12.74 -15.38 0.07
C ASN A 96 -12.21 -16.73 0.59
N PRO A 97 -12.43 -17.07 1.88
CA PRO A 97 -11.99 -18.36 2.43
C PRO A 97 -12.70 -19.57 1.80
N LYS A 98 -13.84 -19.36 1.13
CA LYS A 98 -14.61 -20.38 0.43
C LYS A 98 -14.37 -20.36 -1.08
N SER A 99 -13.36 -19.63 -1.58
CA SER A 99 -13.05 -19.58 -3.01
C SER A 99 -12.79 -20.97 -3.59
N GLU A 100 -13.21 -21.23 -4.81
CA GLU A 100 -12.91 -22.48 -5.51
C GLU A 100 -11.42 -22.65 -5.80
N ARG A 101 -10.68 -21.52 -5.92
CA ARG A 101 -9.23 -21.54 -6.16
C ARG A 101 -8.48 -21.91 -4.88
N ALA A 102 -7.81 -23.06 -4.89
CA ALA A 102 -7.05 -23.58 -3.75
C ALA A 102 -5.98 -22.59 -3.25
N TYR A 103 -5.31 -21.85 -4.15
CA TYR A 103 -4.35 -20.83 -3.80
C TYR A 103 -5.00 -19.72 -2.93
N PHE A 104 -6.17 -19.22 -3.30
CA PHE A 104 -6.87 -18.18 -2.56
C PHE A 104 -7.27 -18.63 -1.15
N ARG A 105 -7.76 -19.87 -1.02
CA ARG A 105 -8.08 -20.45 0.31
C ARG A 105 -6.83 -20.57 1.18
N ARG A 106 -5.72 -21.09 0.63
CA ARG A 106 -4.46 -21.23 1.39
C ARG A 106 -3.90 -19.87 1.80
N SER A 107 -3.88 -18.89 0.90
CA SER A 107 -3.42 -17.54 1.18
C SER A 107 -4.25 -16.88 2.29
N ARG A 108 -5.58 -17.00 2.22
CA ARG A 108 -6.47 -16.47 3.24
C ARG A 108 -6.29 -17.19 4.58
N ALA A 109 -6.21 -18.50 4.61
CA ALA A 109 -5.98 -19.26 5.84
C ALA A 109 -4.64 -18.92 6.52
N ALA A 110 -3.58 -18.69 5.73
CA ALA A 110 -2.29 -18.23 6.26
C ALA A 110 -2.40 -16.82 6.87
N TYR A 111 -3.14 -15.93 6.24
CA TYR A 111 -3.41 -14.59 6.76
C TYR A 111 -4.25 -14.62 8.04
N ASP A 112 -5.33 -15.41 8.08
CA ASP A 112 -6.16 -15.59 9.29
C ASP A 112 -5.33 -16.16 10.45
N LYS A 113 -4.43 -17.13 10.20
CA LYS A 113 -3.48 -17.65 11.19
C LYS A 113 -2.56 -16.54 11.72
N LYS A 114 -2.06 -15.66 10.84
CA LYS A 114 -1.26 -14.51 11.27
C LYS A 114 -2.06 -13.57 12.17
N LEU A 115 -3.29 -13.22 11.78
CA LEU A 115 -4.12 -12.33 12.62
C LEU A 115 -4.42 -12.94 14.00
N ALA A 116 -4.54 -14.25 14.08
CA ALA A 116 -4.75 -14.97 15.35
C ALA A 116 -3.47 -15.11 16.20
N SER A 117 -2.29 -14.76 15.69
CA SER A 117 -1.01 -14.98 16.37
C SER A 117 -0.63 -13.89 17.38
N SER A 118 -1.27 -12.73 17.36
CA SER A 118 -0.98 -11.61 18.27
C SER A 118 -2.21 -10.75 18.50
N GLU A 119 -2.33 -10.22 19.72
CA GLU A 119 -3.36 -9.25 20.12
C GLU A 119 -3.30 -7.93 19.31
N MET A 120 -2.15 -7.59 18.76
CA MET A 120 -1.99 -6.39 17.91
C MET A 120 -2.96 -6.38 16.72
N TYR A 121 -3.37 -7.55 16.23
CA TYR A 121 -4.26 -7.68 15.07
C TYR A 121 -5.75 -7.74 15.41
N LYS A 122 -6.13 -7.78 16.67
CA LYS A 122 -7.53 -8.00 17.10
C LYS A 122 -8.56 -7.01 16.54
N HIS A 123 -8.09 -5.83 16.13
CA HIS A 123 -8.94 -4.78 15.56
C HIS A 123 -8.92 -4.75 14.02
N VAL A 124 -8.19 -5.66 13.37
CA VAL A 124 -8.15 -5.78 11.91
C VAL A 124 -9.42 -6.48 11.44
N GLU A 125 -10.23 -5.75 10.69
CA GLU A 125 -11.43 -6.30 10.05
C GLU A 125 -11.05 -6.96 8.72
N VAL A 126 -11.61 -8.14 8.41
CA VAL A 126 -11.30 -8.82 7.15
C VAL A 126 -12.54 -8.96 6.29
N VAL A 127 -12.47 -8.47 5.05
CA VAL A 127 -13.55 -8.51 4.06
C VAL A 127 -13.12 -9.24 2.79
N ASP A 128 -14.10 -9.62 1.94
CA ASP A 128 -13.80 -10.19 0.62
C ASP A 128 -13.32 -9.10 -0.34
N LEU A 129 -12.15 -9.33 -0.96
CA LEU A 129 -11.54 -8.42 -1.93
C LEU A 129 -12.46 -8.09 -3.13
N TYR A 130 -13.27 -9.05 -3.53
CA TYR A 130 -14.18 -8.91 -4.67
C TYR A 130 -15.61 -8.52 -4.27
N GLY A 131 -15.87 -8.43 -2.96
CA GLY A 131 -17.15 -8.06 -2.38
C GLY A 131 -17.27 -6.57 -2.05
N GLU A 132 -18.21 -6.25 -1.18
CA GLU A 132 -18.32 -4.93 -0.58
C GLU A 132 -17.18 -4.70 0.41
N LEU A 133 -16.33 -3.72 0.14
CA LEU A 133 -15.14 -3.44 0.96
C LEU A 133 -15.47 -2.70 2.25
N ALA A 134 -16.45 -1.81 2.19
CA ALA A 134 -16.98 -1.04 3.31
C ALA A 134 -18.27 -0.32 2.87
N GLN A 135 -18.98 0.28 3.82
CA GLN A 135 -20.09 1.16 3.48
C GLN A 135 -19.64 2.28 2.53
N PRO A 136 -20.49 2.69 1.57
CA PRO A 136 -20.12 3.77 0.64
C PRO A 136 -19.68 5.04 1.35
N ASN A 137 -18.63 5.67 0.84
CA ASN A 137 -18.10 6.94 1.35
C ASN A 137 -17.70 6.91 2.85
N SER A 138 -17.22 5.78 3.36
CA SER A 138 -16.84 5.63 4.78
C SER A 138 -15.34 5.52 5.03
N ILE A 139 -14.53 5.36 3.99
CA ILE A 139 -13.08 5.08 4.05
C ILE A 139 -12.29 6.32 3.65
N ASP A 140 -11.26 6.65 4.42
CA ASP A 140 -10.36 7.79 4.15
C ASP A 140 -9.28 7.43 3.13
N ALA A 141 -8.73 6.22 3.25
CA ALA A 141 -7.64 5.75 2.40
C ALA A 141 -7.78 4.28 2.00
N ALA A 142 -7.49 3.96 0.75
CA ALA A 142 -7.24 2.61 0.28
C ALA A 142 -5.80 2.50 -0.21
N ILE A 143 -5.11 1.40 0.11
CA ILE A 143 -3.71 1.19 -0.28
C ILE A 143 -3.49 -0.23 -0.78
N THR A 144 -2.57 -0.38 -1.73
CA THR A 144 -2.18 -1.68 -2.26
C THR A 144 -0.71 -1.71 -2.64
N PHE A 145 -0.09 -2.88 -2.45
CA PHE A 145 1.34 -3.05 -2.66
C PHE A 145 1.64 -4.30 -3.47
N ARG A 146 2.02 -4.13 -4.74
CA ARG A 146 2.45 -5.20 -5.66
C ARG A 146 1.36 -6.25 -5.93
N ASN A 147 0.19 -5.75 -6.31
CA ASN A 147 -0.97 -6.60 -6.57
C ASN A 147 -1.61 -6.36 -7.94
N LEU A 148 -1.40 -5.22 -8.59
CA LEU A 148 -2.07 -4.90 -9.85
C LEU A 148 -1.82 -5.99 -10.91
N HIS A 149 -0.59 -6.52 -10.97
CA HIS A 149 -0.22 -7.59 -11.88
C HIS A 149 -1.05 -8.89 -11.66
N ASN A 150 -1.52 -9.14 -10.44
CA ASN A 150 -2.39 -10.28 -10.12
C ASN A 150 -3.85 -10.04 -10.52
N TRP A 151 -4.24 -8.79 -10.75
CA TRP A 151 -5.61 -8.38 -11.04
C TRP A 151 -5.86 -8.06 -12.51
N LEU A 152 -4.84 -8.06 -13.37
CA LEU A 152 -4.94 -7.68 -14.78
C LEU A 152 -6.11 -8.38 -15.50
N GLY A 153 -7.04 -7.57 -16.00
CA GLY A 153 -8.30 -8.00 -16.61
C GLY A 153 -9.54 -7.66 -15.75
N PRO A 154 -10.64 -8.40 -15.84
CA PRO A 154 -11.93 -8.05 -15.21
C PRO A 154 -11.88 -7.88 -13.68
N ASN A 155 -10.98 -8.60 -13.01
CA ASN A 155 -10.84 -8.52 -11.56
C ASN A 155 -10.37 -7.11 -11.12
N MET A 156 -9.50 -6.48 -11.90
CA MET A 156 -9.01 -5.13 -11.62
C MET A 156 -10.16 -4.12 -11.68
N ASP A 157 -11.04 -4.22 -12.67
CA ASP A 157 -12.23 -3.37 -12.78
C ASP A 157 -13.12 -3.48 -11.53
N THR A 158 -13.38 -4.70 -11.06
CA THR A 158 -14.20 -4.92 -9.86
C THR A 158 -13.57 -4.29 -8.61
N ILE A 159 -12.27 -4.50 -8.40
CA ILE A 159 -11.56 -3.99 -7.23
C ILE A 159 -11.53 -2.46 -7.24
N PHE A 160 -11.21 -1.83 -8.40
CA PHE A 160 -11.17 -0.38 -8.51
C PHE A 160 -12.55 0.26 -8.31
N ALA A 161 -13.61 -0.33 -8.89
CA ALA A 161 -14.98 0.14 -8.69
C ALA A 161 -15.41 0.07 -7.22
N ASN A 162 -15.15 -1.06 -6.54
CA ASN A 162 -15.49 -1.24 -5.13
C ASN A 162 -14.67 -0.31 -4.23
N THR A 163 -13.40 -0.08 -4.56
CA THR A 163 -12.53 0.87 -3.85
C THR A 163 -13.06 2.29 -3.99
N TYR A 164 -13.44 2.70 -5.22
CA TYR A 164 -14.02 4.02 -5.44
C TYR A 164 -15.32 4.22 -4.66
N LYS A 165 -16.19 3.20 -4.63
CA LYS A 165 -17.45 3.23 -3.88
C LYS A 165 -17.21 3.41 -2.37
N ALA A 166 -16.24 2.70 -1.80
CA ALA A 166 -15.94 2.73 -0.36
C ALA A 166 -15.31 4.06 0.09
N LEU A 167 -14.45 4.65 -0.74
CA LEU A 167 -13.75 5.89 -0.40
C LEU A 167 -14.69 7.10 -0.30
N LYS A 168 -14.43 7.94 0.72
CA LYS A 168 -15.04 9.27 0.85
C LYS A 168 -14.70 10.16 -0.35
N PRO A 169 -15.52 11.15 -0.72
CA PRO A 169 -15.08 12.25 -1.58
C PRO A 169 -13.81 12.89 -0.99
N GLY A 170 -12.77 13.07 -1.81
CA GLY A 170 -11.44 13.51 -1.36
C GLY A 170 -10.57 12.40 -0.79
N GLY A 171 -11.08 11.20 -0.57
CA GLY A 171 -10.33 10.04 -0.11
C GLY A 171 -9.26 9.61 -1.11
N ILE A 172 -8.19 9.00 -0.59
CA ILE A 172 -7.00 8.66 -1.37
C ILE A 172 -6.96 7.17 -1.75
N PHE A 173 -6.31 6.87 -2.87
CA PHE A 173 -5.93 5.52 -3.26
C PHE A 173 -4.43 5.47 -3.57
N GLY A 174 -3.65 4.86 -2.66
CA GLY A 174 -2.21 4.69 -2.78
C GLY A 174 -1.85 3.35 -3.43
N VAL A 175 -1.01 3.40 -4.46
CA VAL A 175 -0.59 2.21 -5.23
C VAL A 175 0.93 2.15 -5.31
N VAL A 176 1.51 1.05 -4.85
CA VAL A 176 2.90 0.66 -5.15
C VAL A 176 2.86 -0.60 -6.00
N GLU A 177 3.45 -0.57 -7.20
CA GLU A 177 3.46 -1.73 -8.09
C GLU A 177 4.77 -1.87 -8.85
N HIS A 178 5.14 -3.10 -9.20
CA HIS A 178 6.27 -3.43 -10.05
C HIS A 178 6.14 -2.70 -11.39
N ARG A 179 7.07 -1.80 -11.69
CA ARG A 179 6.97 -0.87 -12.83
C ARG A 179 7.55 -1.48 -14.10
N ALA A 180 6.71 -1.73 -15.10
CA ALA A 180 7.13 -2.13 -16.43
C ALA A 180 7.86 -1.01 -17.17
N ASN A 181 8.59 -1.37 -18.22
CA ASN A 181 9.07 -0.41 -19.20
C ASN A 181 7.88 0.22 -19.95
N LYS A 182 8.05 1.46 -20.38
CA LYS A 182 7.04 2.20 -21.14
C LYS A 182 6.60 1.41 -22.38
N GLY A 183 5.29 1.37 -22.63
CA GLY A 183 4.72 0.68 -23.78
C GLY A 183 4.61 -0.83 -23.63
N ALA A 184 4.80 -1.39 -22.43
CA ALA A 184 4.58 -2.81 -22.19
C ALA A 184 3.15 -3.23 -22.54
N THR A 185 3.00 -4.28 -23.34
CA THR A 185 1.69 -4.81 -23.72
C THR A 185 1.05 -5.57 -22.57
N MET A 186 -0.26 -5.80 -22.65
CA MET A 186 -0.99 -6.59 -21.65
C MET A 186 -0.40 -8.01 -21.50
N GLU A 187 0.06 -8.61 -22.58
CA GLU A 187 0.72 -9.93 -22.57
C GLU A 187 2.03 -9.90 -21.80
N VAL A 188 2.88 -8.91 -22.07
CA VAL A 188 4.14 -8.69 -21.34
C VAL A 188 3.88 -8.44 -19.86
N MET A 189 2.92 -7.60 -19.52
CA MET A 189 2.57 -7.33 -18.12
C MET A 189 2.14 -8.61 -17.39
N LYS A 190 1.28 -9.44 -18.01
CA LYS A 190 0.81 -10.70 -17.42
C LYS A 190 1.91 -11.73 -17.24
N SER A 191 2.82 -11.83 -18.19
CA SER A 191 3.89 -12.84 -18.15
C SER A 191 5.04 -12.45 -17.25
N SER A 192 5.36 -11.14 -17.17
CA SER A 192 6.51 -10.64 -16.39
C SER A 192 6.18 -10.21 -14.98
N GLY A 193 4.91 -9.91 -14.65
CA GLY A 193 4.50 -9.37 -13.38
C GLY A 193 4.85 -7.90 -13.16
N TYR A 194 5.33 -7.19 -14.19
CA TYR A 194 5.51 -5.74 -14.18
C TYR A 194 4.32 -5.08 -14.87
N VAL A 195 3.82 -3.99 -14.30
CA VAL A 195 2.67 -3.21 -14.84
C VAL A 195 3.14 -1.84 -15.27
N SER A 196 2.70 -1.37 -16.44
CA SER A 196 3.05 -0.02 -16.88
C SER A 196 2.29 1.05 -16.10
N GLU A 197 2.94 2.18 -15.88
CA GLU A 197 2.34 3.34 -15.20
C GLU A 197 1.12 3.85 -15.96
N GLU A 198 1.20 3.85 -17.29
CA GLU A 198 0.11 4.25 -18.17
C GLU A 198 -1.14 3.40 -17.94
N HIS A 199 -0.98 2.06 -17.85
CA HIS A 199 -2.11 1.15 -17.61
C HIS A 199 -2.71 1.36 -16.21
N ALA A 200 -1.87 1.53 -15.18
CA ALA A 200 -2.37 1.80 -13.82
C ALA A 200 -3.15 3.12 -13.74
N ILE A 201 -2.70 4.16 -14.46
CA ILE A 201 -3.39 5.46 -14.53
C ILE A 201 -4.67 5.37 -15.35
N GLU A 202 -4.65 4.67 -16.47
CA GLU A 202 -5.82 4.48 -17.33
C GLU A 202 -6.96 3.81 -16.58
N ILE A 203 -6.70 2.67 -15.91
CA ILE A 203 -7.72 1.96 -15.14
C ILE A 203 -8.23 2.79 -13.96
N ALA A 204 -7.37 3.53 -13.27
CA ALA A 204 -7.79 4.42 -12.21
C ALA A 204 -8.72 5.53 -12.72
N ASN A 205 -8.36 6.17 -13.83
CA ASN A 205 -9.18 7.19 -14.48
C ASN A 205 -10.53 6.64 -14.95
N LYS A 206 -10.57 5.42 -15.50
CA LYS A 206 -11.80 4.73 -15.93
C LYS A 206 -12.81 4.63 -14.78
N HIS A 207 -12.32 4.42 -13.56
CA HIS A 207 -13.14 4.31 -12.34
C HIS A 207 -13.33 5.64 -11.59
N GLY A 208 -12.96 6.77 -12.21
CA GLY A 208 -13.21 8.12 -11.67
C GLY A 208 -12.12 8.69 -10.78
N PHE A 209 -11.07 7.93 -10.49
CA PHE A 209 -9.92 8.43 -9.75
C PHE A 209 -9.13 9.46 -10.55
N LYS A 210 -8.46 10.39 -9.87
CA LYS A 210 -7.51 11.33 -10.46
C LYS A 210 -6.13 11.11 -9.87
N LEU A 211 -5.12 10.96 -10.72
CA LEU A 211 -3.73 10.94 -10.28
C LEU A 211 -3.36 12.34 -9.76
N VAL A 212 -2.85 12.40 -8.53
CA VAL A 212 -2.45 13.66 -7.87
C VAL A 212 -0.96 13.76 -7.61
N ALA A 213 -0.26 12.63 -7.46
CA ALA A 213 1.20 12.63 -7.27
C ALA A 213 1.84 11.30 -7.71
N ARG A 214 3.14 11.36 -8.02
CA ARG A 214 4.04 10.22 -8.25
C ARG A 214 5.25 10.36 -7.37
N SER A 215 5.86 9.23 -7.00
CA SER A 215 7.12 9.23 -6.27
C SER A 215 8.06 8.11 -6.73
N GLU A 216 9.34 8.38 -6.66
CA GLU A 216 10.43 7.42 -6.92
C GLU A 216 10.94 6.76 -5.63
N ILE A 217 10.23 6.90 -4.51
CA ILE A 217 10.61 6.33 -3.20
C ILE A 217 10.94 4.83 -3.29
N ASN A 218 10.18 4.09 -4.10
CA ASN A 218 10.33 2.65 -4.28
C ASN A 218 11.00 2.26 -5.61
N ALA A 219 11.65 3.21 -6.29
CA ALA A 219 12.38 2.93 -7.52
C ALA A 219 13.67 2.14 -7.25
N ASN A 220 13.99 1.25 -8.17
CA ASN A 220 15.28 0.54 -8.18
C ASN A 220 15.88 0.56 -9.58
N PRO A 221 16.84 1.46 -9.87
CA PRO A 221 17.45 1.57 -11.19
C PRO A 221 18.34 0.38 -11.59
N LYS A 222 18.64 -0.53 -10.65
CA LYS A 222 19.37 -1.78 -10.95
C LYS A 222 18.47 -2.84 -11.58
N ASP A 223 17.15 -2.70 -11.46
CA ASP A 223 16.18 -3.64 -12.02
C ASP A 223 16.01 -3.38 -13.53
N THR A 224 16.58 -4.26 -14.36
CA THR A 224 16.54 -4.17 -15.82
C THR A 224 15.23 -4.70 -16.43
N LYS A 225 14.43 -5.46 -15.66
CA LYS A 225 13.07 -5.95 -16.02
C LYS A 225 13.03 -6.93 -17.20
N ASP A 226 14.16 -7.47 -17.62
CA ASP A 226 14.34 -8.36 -18.78
C ASP A 226 14.61 -9.82 -18.37
N TYR A 227 14.17 -10.21 -17.15
CA TYR A 227 14.42 -11.52 -16.60
C TYR A 227 13.49 -12.60 -17.19
N LYS A 228 14.02 -13.81 -17.33
CA LYS A 228 13.32 -14.98 -17.87
C LYS A 228 11.96 -15.24 -17.15
N ASP A 229 11.97 -15.15 -15.83
CA ASP A 229 10.78 -15.40 -15.02
C ASP A 229 10.18 -14.05 -14.50
N GLY A 230 10.41 -12.95 -15.23
CA GLY A 230 9.91 -11.64 -14.86
C GLY A 230 10.36 -11.22 -13.46
N VAL A 231 9.51 -10.47 -12.78
CA VAL A 231 9.76 -9.93 -11.43
C VAL A 231 10.07 -11.01 -10.38
N TRP A 232 9.59 -12.23 -10.57
CA TRP A 232 9.80 -13.34 -9.63
C TRP A 232 11.24 -13.90 -9.67
N THR A 233 12.07 -13.46 -10.61
CA THR A 233 13.51 -13.72 -10.63
C THR A 233 14.22 -13.03 -9.47
N LEU A 234 13.73 -11.84 -9.09
CA LEU A 234 14.29 -11.01 -8.02
C LEU A 234 13.81 -11.45 -6.61
N PRO A 235 14.47 -10.97 -5.54
CA PRO A 235 13.97 -11.11 -4.18
C PRO A 235 12.55 -10.54 -4.01
N PRO A 236 11.75 -11.15 -3.13
CA PRO A 236 12.03 -12.29 -2.27
C PRO A 236 11.81 -13.64 -2.95
N SER A 237 11.30 -13.68 -4.18
CA SER A 237 10.89 -14.93 -4.83
C SER A 237 12.08 -15.80 -5.22
N LEU A 238 13.12 -15.19 -5.82
CA LEU A 238 14.32 -15.89 -6.31
C LEU A 238 13.95 -17.21 -7.02
N ARG A 239 12.98 -17.14 -7.96
CA ARG A 239 12.37 -18.32 -8.59
C ARG A 239 13.38 -19.24 -9.28
N LEU A 240 14.49 -18.66 -9.76
CA LEU A 240 15.58 -19.41 -10.39
C LEU A 240 16.49 -20.13 -9.37
N LYS A 241 16.22 -20.01 -8.06
CA LYS A 241 16.97 -20.63 -6.98
C LYS A 241 18.46 -20.25 -7.03
N ASP A 242 19.32 -21.24 -7.20
CA ASP A 242 20.78 -21.05 -7.16
C ASP A 242 21.37 -20.46 -8.46
N VAL A 243 20.54 -20.33 -9.53
CA VAL A 243 21.02 -19.76 -10.80
C VAL A 243 21.19 -18.25 -10.65
N ASP A 244 22.43 -17.77 -10.77
CA ASP A 244 22.82 -16.35 -10.66
C ASP A 244 22.26 -15.67 -9.37
N GLN A 245 22.09 -16.41 -8.28
CA GLN A 245 21.43 -15.93 -7.07
C GLN A 245 22.12 -14.68 -6.51
N GLU A 246 23.45 -14.67 -6.44
CA GLU A 246 24.20 -13.51 -5.94
C GLU A 246 23.94 -12.25 -6.77
N LYS A 247 23.85 -12.38 -8.10
CA LYS A 247 23.50 -11.29 -9.01
C LYS A 247 22.12 -10.72 -8.68
N TYR A 248 21.12 -11.56 -8.49
CA TYR A 248 19.76 -11.11 -8.20
C TYR A 248 19.63 -10.55 -6.79
N LEU A 249 20.35 -11.08 -5.81
CA LEU A 249 20.44 -10.51 -4.46
C LEU A 249 21.11 -9.12 -4.49
N ALA A 250 22.14 -8.90 -5.32
CA ALA A 250 22.79 -7.61 -5.46
C ALA A 250 21.93 -6.54 -6.15
N ILE A 251 20.97 -6.95 -6.99
CA ILE A 251 19.95 -6.07 -7.55
C ILE A 251 18.96 -5.65 -6.44
N GLY A 252 18.55 -6.59 -5.59
CA GLY A 252 17.55 -6.39 -4.56
C GLY A 252 16.12 -6.59 -5.06
N GLU A 253 15.12 -6.00 -4.37
CA GLU A 253 13.73 -6.06 -4.82
C GLU A 253 13.52 -5.20 -6.08
N SER A 254 12.48 -5.49 -6.85
CA SER A 254 12.17 -4.84 -8.13
C SER A 254 12.02 -3.33 -8.07
N ASP A 255 12.16 -2.69 -9.22
CA ASP A 255 11.75 -1.30 -9.45
C ASP A 255 10.21 -1.16 -9.33
N ARG A 256 9.76 -0.14 -8.60
CA ARG A 256 8.33 0.06 -8.33
C ARG A 256 7.92 1.52 -8.50
N MET A 257 6.84 1.72 -9.27
CA MET A 257 6.11 2.98 -9.24
C MET A 257 5.39 3.16 -7.91
N THR A 258 5.26 4.40 -7.47
CA THR A 258 4.45 4.80 -6.31
C THR A 258 3.52 5.92 -6.75
N LEU A 259 2.22 5.62 -6.80
CA LEU A 259 1.19 6.50 -7.35
C LEU A 259 0.16 6.84 -6.28
N LEU A 260 -0.18 8.11 -6.20
CA LEU A 260 -1.25 8.62 -5.34
C LEU A 260 -2.41 9.12 -6.19
N PHE A 261 -3.55 8.48 -6.03
CA PHE A 261 -4.81 8.89 -6.64
C PHE A 261 -5.75 9.48 -5.59
N LYS A 262 -6.72 10.28 -6.05
CA LYS A 262 -7.82 10.79 -5.24
C LYS A 262 -9.17 10.51 -5.89
N LYS A 263 -10.17 10.23 -5.06
CA LYS A 263 -11.58 10.36 -5.43
C LYS A 263 -11.93 11.85 -5.41
N PRO A 264 -12.40 12.45 -6.52
CA PRO A 264 -12.76 13.87 -6.55
C PRO A 264 -13.78 14.23 -5.46
N ILE A 265 -13.70 15.46 -4.96
CA ILE A 265 -14.77 16.09 -4.19
C ILE A 265 -15.80 16.53 -5.22
N GLN A 266 -16.98 15.99 -5.18
CA GLN A 266 -18.12 16.39 -6.00
C GLN A 266 -18.74 17.68 -5.48
#